data_4c564a32bd3265253e6d0248214b27e0
#
_entry.id   4c564a32bd3265253e6d0248214b27e0
#
_cell.length_a   1.000
_cell.length_b   1.000
_cell.length_c   1.000
_cell.angle_alpha   90.00
_cell.angle_beta   90.00
_cell.angle_gamma   90.00
#
_symmetry.space_group_name_H-M   'P 1'
#
loop_
_entity.id
_entity.type
_entity.pdbx_description
1 polymer ?
#
loop_
_entity_poly.entity_id
_entity_poly.type
_entity_poly.pdbx_seq_one_letter_code
_entity_poly.pdbx_strand_id
1 'polypeptide(L)'
;MSVERGALNSYTQALTPEQVRKLRALLEESGFEFTPKDWTIFFAQKIKLCVAVYEKGPKVLVQGRGVEEFVQFELEPKILGEAKLGY
;
A
#
# COMPACT_ATOMS: atom_id res chain seq x y z
N MET A 1 3.80 -22.34 9.06
CA MET A 1 3.66 -21.93 9.13
C MET A 1 3.18 -21.03 9.07
N SER A 2 2.77 -20.85 8.83
CA SER A 2 2.33 -20.06 8.71
C SER A 2 2.08 -19.31 9.36
N VAL A 3 1.98 -19.34 9.64
CA VAL A 3 1.84 -18.79 10.48
C VAL A 3 1.98 -17.53 10.46
N GLU A 4 2.55 -17.13 10.08
CA GLU A 4 2.85 -15.94 10.06
C GLU A 4 1.99 -15.13 9.41
N ARG A 5 1.05 -15.49 9.09
CA ARG A 5 0.29 -14.73 8.46
C ARG A 5 -0.08 -13.61 9.24
N GLY A 6 -0.35 -13.59 10.35
CA GLY A 6 -0.76 -12.46 11.08
C GLY A 6 0.37 -11.55 11.40
N ALA A 7 1.55 -11.91 11.04
CA ALA A 7 2.68 -11.10 11.36
C ALA A 7 3.24 -10.39 10.17
N LEU A 8 2.41 -10.04 9.22
CA LEU A 8 2.89 -9.35 8.06
C LEU A 8 3.37 -7.97 8.42
N ASN A 9 4.65 -7.70 8.24
CA ASN A 9 5.21 -6.40 8.53
C ASN A 9 5.48 -5.56 7.29
N SER A 10 5.47 -6.16 6.15
CA SER A 10 5.66 -5.39 4.93
C SER A 10 4.98 -6.09 3.77
N TYR A 11 4.65 -5.33 2.76
CA TYR A 11 3.95 -5.87 1.61
C TYR A 11 4.41 -5.10 0.39
N THR A 12 4.75 -5.80 -0.67
CA THR A 12 5.21 -5.17 -1.90
C THR A 12 4.39 -5.69 -3.06
N GLN A 13 3.98 -4.81 -3.93
CA GLN A 13 3.14 -5.20 -5.07
C GLN A 13 3.36 -4.24 -6.22
N ALA A 14 3.49 -4.75 -7.43
CA ALA A 14 3.59 -3.89 -8.60
C ALA A 14 2.23 -3.28 -8.89
N LEU A 15 2.22 -2.05 -9.36
CA LEU A 15 0.98 -1.34 -9.64
C LEU A 15 1.02 -0.77 -11.04
N THR A 16 -0.14 -0.54 -11.62
CA THR A 16 -0.22 0.19 -12.87
C THR A 16 -0.29 1.65 -12.53
N PRO A 17 0.00 2.55 -13.48
CA PRO A 17 -0.11 3.98 -13.20
C PRO A 17 -1.50 4.38 -12.71
N GLU A 18 -2.52 3.72 -13.22
CA GLU A 18 -3.85 4.04 -12.78
C GLU A 18 -4.05 3.62 -11.34
N GLN A 19 -3.52 2.48 -10.95
CA GLN A 19 -3.64 2.04 -9.57
C GLN A 19 -2.87 2.98 -8.64
N VAL A 20 -1.76 3.53 -9.11
CA VAL A 20 -1.01 4.48 -8.32
C VAL A 20 -1.88 5.71 -8.02
N ARG A 21 -2.59 6.19 -9.04
CA ARG A 21 -3.42 7.37 -8.83
C ARG A 21 -4.56 7.07 -7.88
N LYS A 22 -5.17 5.89 -7.99
CA LYS A 22 -6.26 5.52 -7.11
C LYS A 22 -5.75 5.37 -5.68
N LEU A 23 -4.57 4.80 -5.52
CA LEU A 23 -4.01 4.63 -4.19
C LEU A 23 -3.74 5.98 -3.56
N ARG A 24 -3.21 6.92 -4.33
CA ARG A 24 -2.95 8.22 -3.77
C ARG A 24 -4.24 8.88 -3.29
N ALA A 25 -5.29 8.79 -4.08
CA ALA A 25 -6.56 9.38 -3.68
C ALA A 25 -7.10 8.70 -2.41
N LEU A 26 -6.96 7.40 -2.32
CA LEU A 26 -7.41 6.68 -1.14
C LEU A 26 -6.65 7.14 0.09
N LEU A 27 -5.34 7.31 -0.03
CA LEU A 27 -4.53 7.72 1.10
C LEU A 27 -4.85 9.15 1.52
N GLU A 28 -5.13 10.00 0.54
CA GLU A 28 -5.50 11.37 0.86
C GLU A 28 -6.82 11.38 1.63
N GLU A 29 -7.78 10.59 1.18
CA GLU A 29 -9.05 10.53 1.87
C GLU A 29 -8.90 9.94 3.25
N SER A 30 -7.97 9.06 3.46
CA SER A 30 -7.78 8.41 4.74
C SER A 30 -6.96 9.24 5.72
N GLY A 31 -6.49 10.39 5.29
CA GLY A 31 -5.76 11.25 6.22
C GLY A 31 -4.28 10.98 6.34
N PHE A 32 -3.70 10.31 5.37
CA PHE A 32 -2.26 10.09 5.40
C PHE A 32 -1.53 11.38 5.07
N GLU A 33 -0.33 11.53 5.64
CA GLU A 33 0.48 12.68 5.35
C GLU A 33 1.46 12.30 4.28
N PHE A 34 1.62 13.15 3.28
CA PHE A 34 2.51 12.88 2.18
C PHE A 34 3.81 13.66 2.33
N THR A 35 4.94 13.00 2.11
CA THR A 35 6.25 13.61 2.25
C THR A 35 7.09 13.20 1.07
N PRO A 36 7.88 14.08 0.51
CA PRO A 36 8.73 13.72 -0.60
C PRO A 36 9.84 12.79 -0.15
N LYS A 37 10.19 11.84 -0.97
CA LYS A 37 11.23 10.92 -0.65
C LYS A 37 11.89 10.48 -1.94
N ASP A 38 13.22 10.30 -1.93
CA ASP A 38 13.93 9.96 -3.14
C ASP A 38 13.42 8.69 -3.77
N TRP A 39 13.39 8.68 -5.06
CA TRP A 39 13.02 7.50 -5.83
C TRP A 39 11.56 7.10 -5.70
N THR A 40 10.74 7.89 -5.08
CA THR A 40 9.33 7.56 -4.93
C THR A 40 8.47 8.51 -5.73
N ILE A 41 7.32 8.02 -6.16
CA ILE A 41 6.31 8.87 -6.75
C ILE A 41 5.66 9.59 -5.59
N PHE A 42 5.41 8.89 -4.48
CA PHE A 42 4.97 9.53 -3.26
C PHE A 42 5.26 8.62 -2.07
N PHE A 43 5.33 9.21 -0.90
CA PHE A 43 5.51 8.49 0.34
C PHE A 43 4.46 9.02 1.30
N ALA A 44 3.65 8.17 1.86
CA ALA A 44 2.58 8.57 2.75
C ALA A 44 2.68 7.82 4.07
N GLN A 45 2.28 8.44 5.14
CA GLN A 45 2.44 7.84 6.42
C GLN A 45 1.30 8.25 7.34
N LYS A 46 0.85 7.36 8.19
CA LYS A 46 -0.19 7.66 9.14
C LYS A 46 0.04 6.79 10.34
N ILE A 47 0.14 7.39 11.53
CA ILE A 47 0.42 6.70 12.76
C ILE A 47 1.67 5.85 12.58
N LYS A 48 1.60 4.57 12.53
CA LYS A 48 2.76 3.74 12.36
C LYS A 48 2.75 2.96 11.08
N LEU A 49 1.97 3.39 10.11
CA LEU A 49 1.87 2.70 8.83
C LEU A 49 2.44 3.60 7.75
N CYS A 50 3.35 3.08 6.96
CA CYS A 50 3.98 3.84 5.87
C CYS A 50 3.69 3.20 4.54
N VAL A 51 3.38 4.00 3.54
CA VAL A 51 3.09 3.52 2.21
C VAL A 51 3.97 4.30 1.23
N ALA A 52 4.89 3.62 0.57
CA ALA A 52 5.77 4.27 -0.39
C ALA A 52 5.50 3.69 -1.77
N VAL A 53 5.42 4.54 -2.78
CA VAL A 53 5.24 4.06 -4.14
C VAL A 53 6.48 4.48 -4.91
N TYR A 54 7.27 3.50 -5.34
CA TYR A 54 8.51 3.78 -6.01
C TYR A 54 8.33 3.94 -7.50
N GLU A 55 9.16 4.79 -8.11
CA GLU A 55 9.04 5.08 -9.51
C GLU A 55 9.30 3.89 -10.39
N LYS A 56 10.20 3.02 -9.97
CA LYS A 56 10.47 1.92 -10.78
C LYS A 56 9.44 0.87 -10.61
N GLY A 57 8.78 0.50 -11.60
CA GLY A 57 7.75 -0.50 -11.56
C GLY A 57 6.44 -0.01 -12.15
N PRO A 58 5.75 0.92 -11.62
CA PRO A 58 5.84 1.35 -10.24
C PRO A 58 5.44 0.28 -9.26
N LYS A 59 5.87 0.45 -8.03
CA LYS A 59 5.64 -0.58 -7.06
C LYS A 59 5.36 0.02 -5.71
N VAL A 60 4.44 -0.55 -4.96
CA VAL A 60 4.08 -0.04 -3.65
C VAL A 60 4.76 -0.89 -2.60
N LEU A 61 5.25 -0.24 -1.55
CA LEU A 61 5.80 -0.93 -0.40
C LEU A 61 5.05 -0.41 0.81
N VAL A 62 4.39 -1.29 1.55
CA VAL A 62 3.64 -0.92 2.74
C VAL A 62 4.37 -1.52 3.93
N GLN A 63 4.71 -0.71 4.91
CA GLN A 63 5.44 -1.17 6.08
C GLN A 63 4.87 -0.61 7.36
N GLY A 64 5.12 -1.27 8.45
CA GLY A 64 4.74 -0.76 9.76
C GLY A 64 3.63 -1.55 10.39
N ARG A 65 2.90 -0.91 11.28
CA ARG A 65 1.85 -1.59 11.94
C ARG A 65 0.59 -1.56 11.15
N GLY A 66 -0.18 -2.60 11.16
CA GLY A 66 -1.45 -2.65 10.45
C GLY A 66 -1.32 -2.92 8.96
N VAL A 67 -0.16 -3.40 8.52
CA VAL A 67 0.04 -3.68 7.11
C VAL A 67 -1.00 -4.68 6.60
N GLU A 68 -1.21 -5.76 7.34
CA GLU A 68 -2.10 -6.78 6.88
C GLU A 68 -3.53 -6.27 6.74
N GLU A 69 -3.98 -5.50 7.70
CA GLU A 69 -5.33 -4.96 7.64
C GLU A 69 -5.45 -3.95 6.50
N PHE A 70 -4.45 -3.13 6.33
CA PHE A 70 -4.50 -2.14 5.25
C PHE A 70 -4.57 -2.85 3.91
N VAL A 71 -3.75 -3.88 3.72
CA VAL A 71 -3.74 -4.59 2.45
C VAL A 71 -5.07 -5.29 2.23
N GLN A 72 -5.57 -5.99 3.21
CA GLN A 72 -6.81 -6.70 3.05
C GLN A 72 -8.03 -5.85 2.88
N PHE A 73 -8.12 -4.76 3.61
CA PHE A 73 -9.36 -4.00 3.61
C PHE A 73 -9.32 -2.75 2.73
N GLU A 74 -8.12 -2.28 2.42
CA GLU A 74 -8.03 -1.07 1.62
C GLU A 74 -7.36 -1.31 0.28
N LEU A 75 -6.18 -1.88 0.29
CA LEU A 75 -5.42 -1.99 -0.92
C LEU A 75 -6.01 -2.99 -1.90
N GLU A 76 -6.27 -4.19 -1.46
CA GLU A 76 -6.77 -5.19 -2.36
C GLU A 76 -8.14 -4.86 -2.91
N PRO A 77 -9.12 -4.56 -2.09
CA PRO A 77 -10.46 -4.33 -2.63
C PRO A 77 -10.60 -3.03 -3.41
N LYS A 78 -9.86 -2.02 -3.04
CA LYS A 78 -10.08 -0.73 -3.66
C LYS A 78 -9.08 -0.38 -4.74
N ILE A 79 -7.88 -0.93 -4.66
CA ILE A 79 -6.84 -0.58 -5.61
C ILE A 79 -6.50 -1.72 -6.54
N LEU A 80 -6.23 -2.88 -5.99
CA LEU A 80 -5.85 -3.99 -6.82
C LEU A 80 -7.05 -4.59 -7.54
N GLY A 81 -8.22 -4.24 -7.03
CA GLY A 81 -9.31 -4.60 -7.82
C GLY A 81 -9.91 -5.86 -7.65
N GLU A 82 -9.56 -6.67 -6.90
CA GLU A 82 -10.21 -7.76 -6.79
C GLU A 82 -9.74 -8.69 -6.00
N ALA A 83 -10.38 -9.31 -5.75
CA ALA A 83 -10.09 -10.16 -4.97
C ALA A 83 -9.43 -11.17 -5.53
N LYS A 84 -8.50 -10.97 -5.94
CA LYS A 84 -7.81 -11.89 -6.45
C LYS A 84 -7.63 -12.86 -5.54
N LEU A 85 -7.89 -12.68 -4.45
CA LEU A 85 -7.61 -13.62 -3.61
C LEU A 85 -8.63 -14.50 -3.75
N GLY A 86 -8.97 -14.57 -4.14
CA GLY A 86 -9.89 -15.25 -4.23
C GLY A 86 -10.36 -15.64 -5.27
N TYR A 87 -10.17 -15.60 -5.46
CA TYR A 87 -10.64 -15.88 -6.20
C TYR A 87 -10.45 -15.97 -6.79
#